data_f8413862736d16b2d3b949fd5b986753
#
_entry.id   f8413862736d16b2d3b949fd5b986753
#
_cell.length_a   1.000
_cell.length_b   1.000
_cell.length_c   1.000
_cell.angle_alpha   90.00
_cell.angle_beta   90.00
_cell.angle_gamma   90.00
#
_symmetry.space_group_name_H-M   'P 1'
#
loop_
_entity.id
_entity.type
_entity.pdbx_description
1 polymer ?
#
loop_
_entity_poly.entity_id
_entity_poly.type
_entity_poly.pdbx_seq_one_letter_code
_entity_poly.pdbx_strand_id
1 'polypeptide(L)'
;MPKHPIAVELEAINREGETQVVRDSGLTVQGYSVYLRAVEASGLALATWVADYDTIGPAYELAERLCLALAIPLNVLVPEPLMPVKREPTATAGSITTTN
;
A
#
# COMPACT_ATOMS: atom_id res chain seq x y z
N MET A 1 -24.54 2.54 -7.46
CA MET A 1 -23.86 1.90 -8.58
C MET A 1 -22.67 1.11 -8.10
N PRO A 2 -22.45 -0.07 -8.60
CA PRO A 2 -21.29 -0.83 -8.16
C PRO A 2 -20.00 -0.15 -8.60
N LYS A 3 -18.98 -0.29 -7.77
CA LYS A 3 -17.65 0.16 -8.08
C LYS A 3 -16.80 -1.04 -8.44
N HIS A 4 -15.87 -0.82 -9.35
CA HIS A 4 -14.93 -1.86 -9.73
C HIS A 4 -13.58 -1.55 -9.09
N PRO A 5 -13.15 -2.32 -8.09
CA PRO A 5 -11.83 -2.10 -7.52
C PRO A 5 -10.76 -2.42 -8.56
N ILE A 6 -9.78 -1.54 -8.69
CA ILE A 6 -8.74 -1.67 -9.70
C ILE A 6 -7.34 -1.75 -9.12
N ALA A 7 -7.15 -1.29 -7.88
CA ALA A 7 -5.84 -1.34 -7.23
C ALA A 7 -5.98 -1.12 -5.74
N VAL A 8 -5.03 -1.65 -4.99
CA VAL A 8 -4.84 -1.30 -3.58
C VAL A 8 -3.65 -0.37 -3.52
N GLU A 9 -3.75 0.71 -2.74
CA GLU A 9 -2.68 1.69 -2.61
C GLU A 9 -2.20 1.73 -1.17
N LEU A 10 -0.90 1.67 -0.98
CA LEU A 10 -0.27 1.78 0.33
C LEU A 10 0.48 3.10 0.37
N GLU A 11 0.12 3.97 1.32
CA GLU A 11 0.69 5.30 1.47
C GLU A 11 1.34 5.46 2.82
N ALA A 12 2.42 6.24 2.87
CA ALA A 12 2.93 6.78 4.13
C ALA A 12 2.19 8.10 4.38
N ILE A 13 1.84 8.36 5.62
CA ILE A 13 1.04 9.53 5.96
C ILE A 13 1.69 10.35 7.07
N ASN A 14 1.38 11.64 7.07
CA ASN A 14 1.71 12.58 8.12
C ASN A 14 0.40 13.01 8.76
N ARG A 15 0.36 13.05 10.08
CA ARG A 15 -0.87 13.33 10.84
C ARG A 15 -0.81 14.64 11.59
N GLU A 16 0.16 15.49 11.30
CA GLU A 16 0.23 16.80 11.94
C GLU A 16 -0.79 17.71 11.30
N GLY A 17 -1.85 18.02 12.04
CA GLY A 17 -2.99 18.72 11.49
C GLY A 17 -3.84 17.78 10.66
N GLU A 18 -4.14 18.18 9.43
CA GLU A 18 -4.86 17.30 8.52
C GLU A 18 -3.96 16.17 8.05
N THR A 19 -4.52 14.97 7.96
CA THR A 19 -3.78 13.82 7.44
C THR A 19 -3.43 14.05 5.97
N GLN A 20 -2.16 13.88 5.64
CA GLN A 20 -1.66 14.06 4.28
C GLN A 20 -0.79 12.88 3.89
N VAL A 21 -0.82 12.53 2.60
CA VAL A 21 0.11 11.53 2.08
C VAL A 21 1.50 12.14 1.97
N VAL A 22 2.50 11.36 2.29
CA VAL A 22 3.87 11.86 2.33
C VAL A 22 4.50 11.93 0.94
N ARG A 23 4.52 10.80 0.23
CA ARG A 23 5.14 10.69 -1.10
C ARG A 23 6.45 11.51 -1.17
N ASP A 24 6.48 12.54 -2.04
CA ASP A 24 7.67 13.37 -2.24
C ASP A 24 7.55 14.72 -1.55
N SER A 25 6.65 14.86 -0.59
CA SER A 25 6.37 16.14 0.05
C SER A 25 7.46 16.59 1.01
N GLY A 26 8.32 15.67 1.47
CA GLY A 26 9.29 15.97 2.52
C GLY A 26 8.73 15.93 3.91
N LEU A 27 7.44 15.60 4.07
CA LEU A 27 6.83 15.48 5.39
C LEU A 27 7.36 14.26 6.12
N THR A 28 7.33 14.34 7.45
CA THR A 28 7.73 13.22 8.30
C THR A 28 6.68 12.11 8.21
N VAL A 29 7.13 10.87 8.11
CA VAL A 29 6.22 9.72 8.11
C VAL A 29 5.81 9.42 9.54
N GLN A 30 4.51 9.42 9.78
CA GLN A 30 3.96 9.16 11.12
C GLN A 30 3.06 7.93 11.14
N GLY A 31 2.70 7.40 9.99
CA GLY A 31 1.89 6.21 9.90
C GLY A 31 1.72 5.81 8.46
N TYR A 32 0.85 4.83 8.24
CA TYR A 32 0.64 4.23 6.93
C TYR A 32 -0.85 3.99 6.73
N SER A 33 -1.34 4.26 5.54
CA SER A 33 -2.73 4.08 5.19
C SER A 33 -2.87 3.14 4.01
N VAL A 34 -3.94 2.37 4.03
CA VAL A 34 -4.31 1.50 2.93
C VAL A 34 -5.57 2.07 2.29
N TYR A 35 -5.54 2.23 0.99
CA TYR A 35 -6.67 2.73 0.21
C TYR A 35 -7.05 1.72 -0.85
N LEU A 36 -8.33 1.71 -1.19
CA LEU A 36 -8.84 0.92 -2.31
C LEU A 36 -9.23 1.88 -3.41
N ARG A 37 -8.56 1.76 -4.56
CA ARG A 37 -8.91 2.56 -5.74
C ARG A 37 -9.95 1.82 -6.53
N ALA A 38 -11.06 2.49 -6.84
CA ALA A 38 -12.15 1.86 -7.56
C ALA A 38 -12.70 2.83 -8.61
N VAL A 39 -13.26 2.28 -9.68
CA VAL A 39 -13.86 3.07 -10.74
C VAL A 39 -15.37 2.95 -10.61
N GLU A 40 -16.05 4.09 -10.60
CA GLU A 40 -17.51 4.14 -10.57
C GLU A 40 -18.07 3.97 -11.97
N ALA A 41 -19.39 3.76 -12.03
CA ALA A 41 -20.07 3.62 -13.32
C ALA A 41 -19.86 4.82 -14.22
N SER A 42 -19.66 6.01 -13.63
CA SER A 42 -19.39 7.24 -14.37
C SER A 42 -18.00 7.27 -15.01
N GLY A 43 -17.13 6.33 -14.63
CA GLY A 43 -15.73 6.33 -15.07
C GLY A 43 -14.80 7.06 -14.11
N LEU A 44 -15.33 7.68 -13.06
CA LEU A 44 -14.53 8.39 -12.09
C LEU A 44 -13.81 7.40 -11.18
N ALA A 45 -12.49 7.59 -11.03
CA ALA A 45 -11.69 6.74 -10.15
C ALA A 45 -11.51 7.44 -8.82
N LEU A 46 -11.85 6.75 -7.73
CA LEU A 46 -11.78 7.29 -6.37
C LEU A 46 -10.99 6.35 -5.49
N ALA A 47 -10.25 6.93 -4.56
CA ALA A 47 -9.57 6.16 -3.52
C ALA A 47 -10.41 6.21 -2.25
N THR A 48 -10.75 5.04 -1.74
CA THR A 48 -11.50 4.91 -0.49
C THR A 48 -10.54 4.45 0.59
N TRP A 49 -10.53 5.18 1.70
CA TRP A 49 -9.72 4.81 2.85
C TRP A 49 -10.21 3.49 3.43
N VAL A 50 -9.27 2.59 3.75
CA VAL A 50 -9.58 1.30 4.35
C VAL A 50 -9.13 1.24 5.80
N ALA A 51 -7.85 1.53 6.06
CA ALA A 51 -7.31 1.43 7.41
C ALA A 51 -6.01 2.19 7.53
N ASP A 52 -5.70 2.61 8.76
CA ASP A 52 -4.44 3.23 9.13
C ASP A 52 -3.68 2.36 10.09
N TYR A 53 -2.34 2.43 10.04
CA TYR A 53 -1.46 1.70 10.92
C TYR A 53 -0.29 2.57 11.32
N ASP A 54 0.27 2.31 12.51
CA ASP A 54 1.45 3.04 12.97
C ASP A 54 2.72 2.55 12.30
N THR A 55 2.75 1.29 11.89
CA THR A 55 3.93 0.69 11.28
C THR A 55 3.56 0.09 9.93
N ILE A 56 4.57 -0.05 9.06
CA ILE A 56 4.34 -0.48 7.70
C ILE A 56 3.99 -1.96 7.58
N GLY A 57 4.48 -2.80 8.50
CA GLY A 57 4.26 -4.24 8.40
C GLY A 57 2.81 -4.64 8.31
N PRO A 58 1.99 -4.28 9.31
CA PRO A 58 0.56 -4.61 9.27
C PRO A 58 -0.17 -3.99 8.09
N ALA A 59 0.23 -2.76 7.71
CA ALA A 59 -0.40 -2.10 6.57
C ALA A 59 -0.13 -2.87 5.28
N TYR A 60 1.12 -3.29 5.10
CA TYR A 60 1.52 -4.04 3.93
C TYR A 60 0.81 -5.39 3.87
N GLU A 61 0.68 -6.06 5.02
CA GLU A 61 -0.03 -7.34 5.09
C GLU A 61 -1.48 -7.19 4.67
N LEU A 62 -2.16 -6.18 5.18
CA LEU A 62 -3.55 -5.94 4.79
C LEU A 62 -3.64 -5.66 3.30
N ALA A 63 -2.74 -4.82 2.78
CA ALA A 63 -2.75 -4.47 1.36
C ALA A 63 -2.57 -5.72 0.50
N GLU A 64 -1.66 -6.61 0.87
CA GLU A 64 -1.45 -7.84 0.13
C GLU A 64 -2.67 -8.76 0.17
N ARG A 65 -3.31 -8.87 1.33
CA ARG A 65 -4.52 -9.68 1.45
C ARG A 65 -5.64 -9.18 0.56
N LEU A 66 -5.80 -7.86 0.51
CA LEU A 66 -6.82 -7.26 -0.35
C LEU A 66 -6.52 -7.53 -1.82
N CYS A 67 -5.26 -7.43 -2.22
CA CYS A 67 -4.87 -7.72 -3.59
C CYS A 67 -5.19 -9.16 -3.97
N LEU A 68 -4.90 -10.09 -3.09
CA LEU A 68 -5.20 -11.50 -3.35
C LEU A 68 -6.70 -11.74 -3.40
N ALA A 69 -7.44 -11.17 -2.44
CA ALA A 69 -8.87 -11.41 -2.34
C ALA A 69 -9.63 -10.82 -3.54
N LEU A 70 -9.16 -9.68 -4.04
CA LEU A 70 -9.85 -8.96 -5.11
C LEU A 70 -9.20 -9.15 -6.47
N ALA A 71 -8.07 -9.85 -6.52
CA ALA A 71 -7.32 -10.10 -7.76
C ALA A 71 -6.93 -8.80 -8.46
N ILE A 72 -6.41 -7.84 -7.69
CA ILE A 72 -6.00 -6.54 -8.21
C ILE A 72 -4.57 -6.23 -7.76
N PRO A 73 -3.87 -5.33 -8.47
CA PRO A 73 -2.47 -5.02 -8.14
C PRO A 73 -2.35 -4.13 -6.91
N LEU A 74 -1.16 -4.18 -6.33
CA LEU A 74 -0.76 -3.30 -5.23
C LEU A 74 0.13 -2.20 -5.77
N ASN A 75 -0.24 -0.96 -5.51
CA ASN A 75 0.58 0.20 -5.79
C ASN A 75 1.17 0.69 -4.48
N VAL A 76 2.48 0.59 -4.35
CA VAL A 76 3.17 1.02 -3.14
C VAL A 76 3.70 2.42 -3.39
N LEU A 77 3.18 3.38 -2.63
CA LEU A 77 3.51 4.79 -2.78
C LEU A 77 4.31 5.29 -1.58
N VAL A 78 4.87 4.37 -0.81
CA VAL A 78 5.71 4.67 0.35
C VAL A 78 7.11 4.98 -0.14
N PRO A 79 7.73 6.07 0.36
CA PRO A 79 9.10 6.37 -0.02
C PRO A 79 10.05 5.26 0.38
N GLU A 80 10.99 4.91 -0.52
CA GLU A 80 12.10 4.05 -0.14
C GLU A 80 13.01 4.85 0.78
N PRO A 81 13.64 4.30 1.74
CA PRO A 81 13.81 2.89 2.14
C PRO A 81 12.81 2.43 3.19
N LEU A 82 11.64 3.03 3.28
CA LEU A 82 10.66 2.71 4.31
C LEU A 82 9.90 1.42 4.03
N MET A 83 10.12 0.83 2.87
CA MET A 83 9.47 -0.42 2.49
C MET A 83 10.03 -1.58 3.28
N PRO A 84 9.18 -2.54 3.67
CA PRO A 84 9.70 -3.77 4.27
C PRO A 84 10.53 -4.53 3.25
N VAL A 85 11.58 -5.20 3.73
CA VAL A 85 12.33 -6.07 2.85
C VAL A 85 11.47 -7.27 2.51
N LYS A 86 11.21 -7.46 1.24
CA LYS A 86 10.41 -8.58 0.80
C LYS A 86 11.30 -9.80 0.67
N ARG A 87 11.02 -10.80 1.49
CA ARG A 87 11.79 -12.02 1.43
C ARG A 87 11.37 -12.81 0.22
N GLU A 88 12.35 -13.27 -0.50
CA GLU A 88 12.06 -14.23 -1.53
C GLU A 88 11.53 -15.48 -0.88
N PRO A 89 10.51 -16.06 -1.45
CA PRO A 89 10.08 -17.34 -0.95
C PRO A 89 11.26 -18.27 -1.24
N THR A 90 11.86 -18.57 -0.38
CA THR A 90 13.15 -19.08 -0.60
C THR A 90 13.25 -20.39 -1.28
N ALA A 91 13.45 -19.51 -1.59
CA ALA A 91 13.72 -19.68 -2.10
C ALA A 91 14.24 -19.64 -2.46
N THR A 92 14.39 -19.72 -2.46
CA THR A 92 14.98 -19.42 -2.82
C THR A 92 15.52 -19.39 -2.93
N ALA A 93 15.79 -19.81 -2.76
CA ALA A 93 16.49 -19.49 -2.89
C ALA A 93 16.95 -19.46 -3.16
N GLY A 94 17.08 -19.64 -3.16
CA GLY A 94 17.71 -19.26 -3.30
C GLY A 94 17.93 -19.13 -3.40
N SER A 95 18.13 -19.31 -3.22
CA SER A 95 18.51 -18.81 -3.26
C SER A 95 18.82 -18.51 -3.18
N ILE A 96 19.25 -18.63 -3.06
CA ILE A 96 19.61 -18.06 -2.96
C ILE A 96 19.89 -17.59 -3.02
N THR A 97 20.19 -17.59 -2.90
CA THR A 97 20.37 -16.80 -2.95
C THR A 97 20.37 -16.07 -2.89
N THR A 98 20.74 -16.03 -2.69
CA THR A 98 20.60 -15.18 -2.58
C THR A 98 20.43 -14.40 -2.31
N THR A 99 20.77 -14.30 -1.98
CA THR A 99 20.43 -13.62 -1.69
C THR A 99 20.20 -12.95 -1.55
N ASN A 100 20.46 -12.93 -1.38
CA ASN A 100 20.21 -12.31 -1.33
C ASN A 100 20.09 -11.77 -1.25
#